data_33e23d4c1d8c234fd17aeb8951f008db
#
_entry.id   33e23d4c1d8c234fd17aeb8951f008db
#
_cell.length_a   1.000
_cell.length_b   1.000
_cell.length_c   1.000
_cell.angle_alpha   90.00
_cell.angle_beta   90.00
_cell.angle_gamma   90.00
#
_symmetry.space_group_name_H-M   'P 1'
#
loop_
_entity.id
_entity.type
_entity.pdbx_description
1 polymer ?
#
loop_
_entity_poly.entity_id
_entity_poly.type
_entity_poly.pdbx_seq_one_letter_code
_entity_poly.pdbx_strand_id
1 'polypeptide(L)'
;MSVFYRLGQVTSPKAKGYGKWYPRAVITQTVETEELAAIMQRNCTLKKADILAVISELIETMQDELQDSKRVKLNGFGSFKIGIKGEGADSAADFSVGKNVKGLHVLFMPEVKKDGSGVRQKTFISGCNVQEAPKNGVDTTKPQSNTSNGNGGGGGISTD
;
A
#
# COMPACT_ATOMS: atom_id res chain seq x y z
N MET A 1 3.84 -12.93 7.31
CA MET A 1 4.63 -11.86 6.64
C MET A 1 4.13 -10.52 7.15
N SER A 2 5.03 -9.53 7.30
CA SER A 2 4.67 -8.22 7.85
C SER A 2 5.18 -7.09 6.97
N VAL A 3 4.36 -6.08 6.76
CA VAL A 3 4.74 -4.83 6.13
C VAL A 3 5.27 -3.90 7.21
N PHE A 4 6.47 -3.38 7.03
CA PHE A 4 7.06 -2.43 7.95
C PHE A 4 6.49 -1.04 7.75
N TYR A 5 6.25 -0.33 8.86
CA TYR A 5 5.85 1.07 8.82
C TYR A 5 6.74 1.95 9.72
N ARG A 6 6.76 3.23 9.43
CA ARG A 6 7.27 4.30 10.30
C ARG A 6 6.19 5.36 10.46
N LEU A 7 6.22 6.05 11.60
CA LEU A 7 5.35 7.18 11.82
C LEU A 7 5.93 8.43 11.14
N GLY A 8 5.08 9.17 10.44
CA GLY A 8 5.41 10.46 9.84
C GLY A 8 4.35 11.50 10.17
N GLN A 9 4.79 12.68 10.58
CA GLN A 9 3.89 13.78 10.86
C GLN A 9 3.55 14.55 9.60
N VAL A 10 2.30 15.00 9.49
CA VAL A 10 1.87 15.90 8.42
C VAL A 10 2.28 17.32 8.79
N THR A 11 3.30 17.85 8.11
CA THR A 11 3.90 19.15 8.36
C THR A 11 3.33 20.30 7.53
N SER A 12 2.53 19.99 6.50
CA SER A 12 1.90 21.02 5.66
C SER A 12 0.69 21.65 6.36
N PRO A 13 0.69 22.96 6.64
CA PRO A 13 -0.42 23.64 7.31
C PRO A 13 -1.75 23.58 6.53
N LYS A 14 -1.67 23.46 5.21
CA LYS A 14 -2.85 23.38 4.31
C LYS A 14 -3.44 21.97 4.20
N ALA A 15 -2.77 20.95 4.75
CA ALA A 15 -3.24 19.59 4.65
C ALA A 15 -4.28 19.27 5.71
N LYS A 16 -5.35 18.56 5.31
CA LYS A 16 -6.34 18.01 6.22
C LYS A 16 -5.67 16.95 7.11
N GLY A 17 -5.30 17.29 8.31
CA GLY A 17 -4.57 16.41 9.23
C GLY A 17 -3.22 16.98 9.65
N TYR A 18 -3.00 18.28 9.44
CA TYR A 18 -1.83 18.99 9.94
C TYR A 18 -1.55 18.65 11.41
N GLY A 19 -0.30 18.38 11.72
CA GLY A 19 0.14 17.99 13.06
C GLY A 19 -0.14 16.52 13.44
N LYS A 20 -0.95 15.78 12.68
CA LYS A 20 -1.26 14.38 12.98
C LYS A 20 -0.17 13.43 12.45
N TRP A 21 -0.01 12.32 13.15
CA TRP A 21 0.92 11.25 12.80
C TRP A 21 0.21 10.14 12.05
N TYR A 22 0.82 9.68 10.94
CA TYR A 22 0.30 8.60 10.11
C TYR A 22 1.35 7.53 9.88
N PRO A 23 0.95 6.24 9.86
CA PRO A 23 1.85 5.16 9.46
C PRO A 23 2.16 5.27 7.97
N ARG A 24 3.43 5.21 7.62
CA ARG A 24 3.92 5.17 6.25
C ARG A 24 4.66 3.86 6.04
N ALA A 25 4.27 3.10 5.01
CA ALA A 25 4.95 1.87 4.67
C ALA A 25 6.42 2.14 4.32
N VAL A 26 7.28 1.24 4.79
CA VAL A 26 8.73 1.28 4.53
C VAL A 26 9.04 0.23 3.48
N ILE A 27 9.62 0.65 2.36
CA ILE A 27 10.17 -0.24 1.34
C ILE A 27 11.59 -0.60 1.78
N THR A 28 11.84 -1.88 2.03
CA THR A 28 13.14 -2.37 2.51
C THR A 28 14.09 -2.64 1.35
N GLN A 29 13.58 -3.12 0.24
CA GLN A 29 14.35 -3.35 -0.99
C GLN A 29 13.43 -3.37 -2.21
N THR A 30 14.00 -3.21 -3.38
CA THR A 30 13.34 -3.45 -4.67
C THR A 30 13.79 -4.81 -5.19
N VAL A 31 12.85 -5.67 -5.54
CA VAL A 31 13.10 -6.96 -6.18
C VAL A 31 12.83 -6.78 -7.67
N GLU A 32 13.84 -6.96 -8.48
CA GLU A 32 13.76 -6.78 -9.94
C GLU A 32 13.26 -8.04 -10.65
N THR A 33 12.90 -7.91 -11.92
CA THR A 33 12.35 -9.00 -12.74
C THR A 33 13.29 -10.20 -12.80
N GLU A 34 14.59 -9.96 -12.86
CA GLU A 34 15.59 -11.03 -12.88
C GLU A 34 15.66 -11.83 -11.58
N GLU A 35 15.51 -11.15 -10.44
CA GLU A 35 15.47 -11.80 -9.13
C GLU A 35 14.17 -12.60 -8.98
N LEU A 36 13.04 -12.02 -9.42
CA LEU A 36 11.76 -12.75 -9.47
C LEU A 36 11.87 -14.02 -10.31
N ALA A 37 12.47 -13.91 -11.51
CA ALA A 37 12.67 -15.07 -12.38
C ALA A 37 13.56 -16.14 -11.74
N ALA A 38 14.61 -15.74 -11.01
CA ALA A 38 15.46 -16.67 -10.26
C ALA A 38 14.72 -17.38 -9.12
N ILE A 39 13.81 -16.68 -8.44
CA ILE A 39 12.95 -17.27 -7.41
C ILE A 39 11.95 -18.25 -8.04
N MET A 40 11.32 -17.86 -9.15
CA MET A 40 10.35 -18.69 -9.88
C MET A 40 10.99 -19.96 -10.40
N GLN A 41 12.20 -19.91 -10.95
CA GLN A 41 12.94 -21.07 -11.44
C GLN A 41 13.12 -22.16 -10.37
N ARG A 42 13.26 -21.79 -9.10
CA ARG A 42 13.36 -22.77 -8.00
C ARG A 42 12.05 -23.52 -7.73
N ASN A 43 10.92 -22.94 -8.15
CA ASN A 43 9.59 -23.44 -7.85
C ASN A 43 8.88 -24.06 -9.07
N CYS A 44 9.53 -24.05 -10.24
CA CYS A 44 8.98 -24.64 -11.47
C CYS A 44 10.09 -25.30 -12.29
N THR A 45 9.71 -26.03 -13.36
CA THR A 45 10.64 -26.74 -14.25
C THR A 45 11.22 -25.86 -15.36
N LEU A 46 10.79 -24.60 -15.45
CA LEU A 46 11.25 -23.67 -16.48
C LEU A 46 12.62 -23.10 -16.14
N LYS A 47 13.44 -22.84 -17.17
CA LYS A 47 14.70 -22.12 -16.99
C LYS A 47 14.45 -20.62 -16.80
N LYS A 48 15.40 -19.92 -16.14
CA LYS A 48 15.30 -18.47 -15.92
C LYS A 48 15.05 -17.70 -17.22
N ALA A 49 15.69 -18.09 -18.32
CA ALA A 49 15.50 -17.43 -19.62
C ALA A 49 14.07 -17.55 -20.14
N ASP A 50 13.45 -18.71 -20.00
CA ASP A 50 12.08 -18.95 -20.44
C ASP A 50 11.10 -18.12 -19.59
N ILE A 51 11.35 -18.03 -18.29
CA ILE A 51 10.54 -17.22 -17.37
C ILE A 51 10.64 -15.73 -17.73
N LEU A 52 11.83 -15.23 -18.00
CA LEU A 52 12.03 -13.84 -18.44
C LEU A 52 11.30 -13.55 -19.75
N ALA A 53 11.36 -14.46 -20.72
CA ALA A 53 10.63 -14.33 -21.98
C ALA A 53 9.12 -14.27 -21.75
N VAL A 54 8.56 -15.14 -20.90
CA VAL A 54 7.13 -15.13 -20.56
C VAL A 54 6.72 -13.84 -19.86
N ILE A 55 7.55 -13.29 -18.95
CA ILE A 55 7.24 -12.03 -18.27
C ILE A 55 7.27 -10.86 -19.26
N SER A 56 8.25 -10.81 -20.17
CA SER A 56 8.31 -9.78 -21.22
C SER A 56 7.09 -9.82 -22.12
N GLU A 57 6.71 -10.99 -22.60
CA GLU A 57 5.54 -11.18 -23.45
C GLU A 57 4.24 -10.80 -22.73
N LEU A 58 4.13 -11.13 -21.44
CA LEU A 58 2.98 -10.72 -20.62
C LEU A 58 2.86 -9.21 -20.55
N ILE A 59 3.97 -8.49 -20.35
CA ILE A 59 3.99 -7.03 -20.24
C ILE A 59 3.59 -6.41 -21.59
N GLU A 60 4.14 -6.88 -22.69
CA GLU A 60 3.83 -6.39 -24.03
C GLU A 60 2.35 -6.64 -24.38
N THR A 61 1.86 -7.85 -24.19
CA THR A 61 0.44 -8.18 -24.41
C THR A 61 -0.48 -7.33 -23.52
N MET A 62 -0.13 -7.12 -22.27
CA MET A 62 -0.91 -6.24 -21.37
C MET A 62 -0.92 -4.81 -21.87
N GLN A 63 0.19 -4.31 -22.38
CA GLN A 63 0.29 -2.96 -22.93
C GLN A 63 -0.66 -2.78 -24.11
N ASP A 64 -0.64 -3.71 -25.06
CA ASP A 64 -1.48 -3.67 -26.26
C ASP A 64 -2.97 -3.70 -25.90
N GLU A 65 -3.38 -4.63 -25.05
CA GLU A 65 -4.78 -4.75 -24.64
C GLU A 65 -5.28 -3.53 -23.85
N LEU A 66 -4.42 -2.93 -23.02
CA LEU A 66 -4.74 -1.71 -22.28
C LEU A 66 -4.85 -0.48 -23.20
N GLN A 67 -4.00 -0.37 -24.21
CA GLN A 67 -4.03 0.71 -25.21
C GLN A 67 -5.26 0.60 -26.10
N ASP A 68 -5.78 -0.59 -26.32
CA ASP A 68 -7.06 -0.85 -26.97
C ASP A 68 -8.29 -0.53 -26.10
N SER A 69 -8.09 0.22 -25.01
CA SER A 69 -9.15 0.60 -24.06
C SER A 69 -9.81 -0.58 -23.35
N LYS A 70 -9.16 -1.73 -23.32
CA LYS A 70 -9.63 -2.92 -22.63
C LYS A 70 -9.18 -2.93 -21.17
N ARG A 71 -9.81 -3.76 -20.37
CA ARG A 71 -9.38 -4.07 -19.00
C ARG A 71 -8.68 -5.42 -19.01
N VAL A 72 -7.46 -5.46 -18.53
CA VAL A 72 -6.71 -6.70 -18.33
C VAL A 72 -6.94 -7.19 -16.90
N LYS A 73 -7.35 -8.44 -16.74
CA LYS A 73 -7.53 -9.08 -15.44
C LYS A 73 -6.57 -10.26 -15.30
N LEU A 74 -5.75 -10.23 -14.25
CA LEU A 74 -4.96 -11.37 -13.80
C LEU A 74 -5.67 -12.01 -12.59
N ASN A 75 -6.15 -13.23 -12.76
CA ASN A 75 -6.89 -13.94 -11.72
C ASN A 75 -6.02 -14.17 -10.48
N GLY A 76 -6.57 -13.92 -9.31
CA GLY A 76 -5.85 -13.99 -8.04
C GLY A 76 -5.06 -12.72 -7.69
N PHE A 77 -4.79 -11.84 -8.65
CA PHE A 77 -4.02 -10.61 -8.44
C PHE A 77 -4.90 -9.37 -8.48
N GLY A 78 -5.55 -9.13 -9.62
CA GLY A 78 -6.39 -7.95 -9.79
C GLY A 78 -6.61 -7.59 -11.24
N SER A 79 -7.05 -6.37 -11.47
CA SER A 79 -7.29 -5.87 -12.83
C SER A 79 -6.65 -4.50 -13.04
N PHE A 80 -6.25 -4.28 -14.28
CA PHE A 80 -5.61 -3.06 -14.78
C PHE A 80 -6.52 -2.40 -15.80
N LYS A 81 -6.54 -1.07 -15.81
CA LYS A 81 -7.18 -0.26 -16.85
C LYS A 81 -6.45 1.07 -17.00
N ILE A 82 -6.55 1.69 -18.15
CA ILE A 82 -6.10 3.07 -18.34
C ILE A 82 -7.16 4.03 -17.79
N GLY A 83 -6.73 5.02 -17.05
CA GLY A 83 -7.50 6.17 -16.60
C GLY A 83 -7.00 7.45 -17.26
N ILE A 84 -7.90 8.37 -17.49
CA ILE A 84 -7.61 9.70 -18.04
C ILE A 84 -7.59 10.70 -16.90
N LYS A 85 -6.50 11.46 -16.79
CA LYS A 85 -6.41 12.61 -15.91
C LYS A 85 -6.78 13.85 -16.70
N GLY A 86 -7.78 14.57 -16.24
CA GLY A 86 -8.25 15.75 -16.95
C GLY A 86 -8.90 16.78 -16.05
N GLU A 87 -9.24 17.92 -16.63
CA GLU A 87 -9.99 19.01 -16.02
C GLU A 87 -11.37 19.12 -16.70
N GLY A 88 -12.38 19.53 -15.93
CA GLY A 88 -13.73 19.76 -16.47
C GLY A 88 -13.75 20.89 -17.48
N ALA A 89 -14.70 20.81 -18.42
CA ALA A 89 -15.11 21.92 -19.27
C ALA A 89 -16.49 22.42 -18.82
N ASP A 90 -16.82 23.69 -19.08
CA ASP A 90 -18.09 24.27 -18.65
C ASP A 90 -19.28 23.70 -19.46
N SER A 91 -19.04 23.27 -20.70
CA SER A 91 -20.00 22.52 -21.50
C SER A 91 -19.31 21.40 -22.30
N ALA A 92 -20.11 20.44 -22.79
CA ALA A 92 -19.60 19.39 -23.67
C ALA A 92 -19.03 19.92 -24.99
N ALA A 93 -19.55 21.04 -25.47
CA ALA A 93 -19.08 21.71 -26.68
C ALA A 93 -17.71 22.39 -26.50
N ASP A 94 -17.41 22.83 -25.28
CA ASP A 94 -16.14 23.48 -24.93
C ASP A 94 -15.02 22.47 -24.61
N PHE A 95 -15.35 21.19 -24.50
CA PHE A 95 -14.37 20.15 -24.25
C PHE A 95 -13.44 19.99 -25.46
N SER A 96 -12.15 20.01 -25.17
CA SER A 96 -11.14 19.67 -26.17
C SER A 96 -10.03 18.83 -25.51
N VAL A 97 -9.56 17.81 -26.23
CA VAL A 97 -8.52 16.91 -25.73
C VAL A 97 -7.26 17.70 -25.33
N GLY A 98 -6.84 18.65 -26.14
CA GLY A 98 -5.63 19.45 -25.89
C GLY A 98 -5.72 20.35 -24.65
N LYS A 99 -6.92 20.79 -24.26
CA LYS A 99 -7.12 21.64 -23.08
C LYS A 99 -7.43 20.83 -21.83
N ASN A 100 -8.32 19.85 -21.95
CA ASN A 100 -8.93 19.19 -20.81
C ASN A 100 -8.24 17.87 -20.42
N VAL A 101 -7.58 17.17 -21.36
CA VAL A 101 -6.84 15.95 -21.04
C VAL A 101 -5.39 16.29 -20.65
N LYS A 102 -5.02 15.99 -19.42
CA LYS A 102 -3.67 16.29 -18.87
C LYS A 102 -2.72 15.10 -18.90
N GLY A 103 -3.24 13.89 -19.11
CA GLY A 103 -2.41 12.69 -19.22
C GLY A 103 -3.19 11.41 -18.99
N LEU A 104 -2.48 10.30 -19.17
CA LEU A 104 -2.97 8.96 -18.96
C LEU A 104 -2.23 8.32 -17.77
N HIS A 105 -2.88 7.39 -17.11
CA HIS A 105 -2.26 6.62 -16.02
C HIS A 105 -2.88 5.23 -15.94
N VAL A 106 -2.09 4.26 -15.46
CA VAL A 106 -2.58 2.91 -15.22
C VAL A 106 -3.21 2.84 -13.82
N LEU A 107 -4.43 2.36 -13.75
CA LEU A 107 -5.14 2.09 -12.52
C LEU A 107 -5.11 0.59 -12.24
N PHE A 108 -4.60 0.22 -11.08
CA PHE A 108 -4.64 -1.14 -10.56
C PHE A 108 -5.77 -1.27 -9.53
N MET A 109 -6.57 -2.33 -9.68
CA MET A 109 -7.62 -2.70 -8.74
C MET A 109 -7.36 -4.13 -8.27
N PRO A 110 -6.97 -4.34 -7.00
CA PRO A 110 -6.75 -5.68 -6.47
C PRO A 110 -8.02 -6.52 -6.52
N GLU A 111 -7.86 -7.83 -6.73
CA GLU A 111 -9.00 -8.74 -6.70
C GLU A 111 -9.58 -8.83 -5.29
N VAL A 112 -10.91 -8.78 -5.24
CA VAL A 112 -11.67 -8.84 -3.99
C VAL A 112 -12.54 -10.09 -4.03
N LYS A 113 -12.39 -10.96 -3.05
CA LYS A 113 -13.32 -12.07 -2.79
C LYS A 113 -14.23 -11.69 -1.64
N LYS A 114 -15.49 -12.10 -1.73
CA LYS A 114 -16.43 -12.04 -0.61
C LYS A 114 -16.30 -13.36 0.16
N ASP A 115 -16.13 -13.28 1.45
CA ASP A 115 -16.24 -14.45 2.33
C ASP A 115 -17.71 -14.87 2.52
N GLY A 116 -17.93 -15.97 3.23
CA GLY A 116 -19.29 -16.47 3.53
C GLY A 116 -20.14 -15.50 4.35
N SER A 117 -19.53 -14.50 4.99
CA SER A 117 -20.20 -13.44 5.77
C SER A 117 -20.48 -12.20 4.91
N GLY A 118 -20.14 -12.19 3.62
CA GLY A 118 -20.29 -11.04 2.72
C GLY A 118 -19.22 -9.96 2.86
N VAL A 119 -18.24 -10.14 3.74
CA VAL A 119 -17.12 -9.22 3.93
C VAL A 119 -16.17 -9.31 2.74
N ARG A 120 -15.79 -8.14 2.20
CA ARG A 120 -14.87 -8.04 1.08
C ARG A 120 -13.43 -8.11 1.56
N GLN A 121 -12.70 -9.14 1.13
CA GLN A 121 -11.28 -9.30 1.40
C GLN A 121 -10.47 -9.15 0.12
N LYS A 122 -9.44 -8.32 0.17
CA LYS A 122 -8.46 -8.20 -0.93
C LYS A 122 -7.56 -9.42 -0.91
N THR A 123 -7.71 -10.31 -1.88
CA THR A 123 -7.05 -11.62 -1.92
C THR A 123 -5.53 -11.52 -1.81
N PHE A 124 -4.93 -10.57 -2.53
CA PHE A 124 -3.47 -10.42 -2.62
C PHE A 124 -2.79 -9.99 -1.31
N ILE A 125 -3.49 -9.28 -0.43
CA ILE A 125 -2.96 -8.83 0.86
C ILE A 125 -3.59 -9.54 2.06
N SER A 126 -4.34 -10.60 1.82
CA SER A 126 -4.95 -11.40 2.88
C SER A 126 -3.88 -12.03 3.76
N GLY A 127 -4.04 -11.95 5.09
CA GLY A 127 -3.06 -12.47 6.05
C GLY A 127 -1.79 -11.62 6.20
N CYS A 128 -1.73 -10.44 5.60
CA CYS A 128 -0.62 -9.52 5.79
C CYS A 128 -0.80 -8.74 7.10
N ASN A 129 0.23 -8.75 7.95
CA ASN A 129 0.29 -7.97 9.19
C ASN A 129 1.13 -6.71 8.99
N VAL A 130 1.01 -5.76 9.91
CA VAL A 130 1.86 -4.57 9.94
C VAL A 130 2.74 -4.59 11.18
N GLN A 131 3.99 -4.15 11.04
CA GLN A 131 4.98 -4.12 12.11
C GLN A 131 5.78 -2.82 12.03
N GLU A 132 6.10 -2.25 13.18
CA GLU A 132 6.97 -1.08 13.24
C GLU A 132 8.38 -1.42 12.79
N ALA A 133 8.99 -0.55 11.99
CA ALA A 133 10.36 -0.75 11.53
C ALA A 133 11.35 -0.64 12.71
N PRO A 134 12.40 -1.50 12.80
CA PRO A 134 13.33 -1.53 13.92
C PRO A 134 14.04 -0.23 14.24
N LYS A 135 14.19 0.66 13.23
CA LYS A 135 14.77 2.00 13.39
C LYS A 135 13.68 3.03 13.06
N ASN A 136 12.85 3.35 14.04
CA ASN A 136 11.94 4.48 13.92
C ASN A 136 12.67 5.77 14.30
N GLY A 137 12.51 6.83 13.51
CA GLY A 137 13.13 8.12 13.77
C GLY A 137 12.45 8.97 14.85
N VAL A 138 11.38 8.46 15.44
CA VAL A 138 10.60 9.11 16.49
C VAL A 138 10.36 8.13 17.64
N ASP A 139 10.30 8.65 18.84
CA ASP A 139 9.93 7.87 20.01
C ASP A 139 8.44 7.52 19.94
N THR A 140 8.15 6.22 19.86
CA THR A 140 6.79 5.68 19.81
C THR A 140 6.37 5.05 21.14
N THR A 141 7.24 5.11 22.16
CA THR A 141 6.90 4.62 23.50
C THR A 141 5.78 5.47 24.09
N LYS A 142 4.70 4.82 24.52
CA LYS A 142 3.65 5.52 25.25
C LYS A 142 4.21 5.96 26.59
N PRO A 143 3.98 7.20 27.03
CA PRO A 143 4.32 7.58 28.40
C PRO A 143 3.63 6.60 29.34
N GLN A 144 4.39 5.92 30.16
CA GLN A 144 3.83 5.06 31.21
C GLN A 144 3.05 5.98 32.13
N SER A 145 1.75 5.75 32.26
CA SER A 145 0.96 6.38 33.30
C SER A 145 1.53 5.90 34.62
N ASN A 146 2.29 6.77 35.31
CA ASN A 146 2.64 6.56 36.69
C ASN A 146 1.35 6.53 37.49
N THR A 147 0.84 5.33 37.72
CA THR A 147 -0.12 5.10 38.80
C THR A 147 0.70 5.19 40.06
N SER A 148 0.86 6.42 40.56
CA SER A 148 1.31 6.65 41.92
C SER A 148 0.26 6.07 42.85
N ASN A 149 0.53 4.85 43.28
CA ASN A 149 -0.20 4.19 44.34
C ASN A 149 0.18 4.91 45.64
N GLY A 150 -0.58 5.98 45.96
CA GLY A 150 -0.47 6.66 47.22
C GLY A 150 -1.01 5.79 48.33
N ASN A 151 -0.16 4.93 48.83
CA ASN A 151 -0.41 4.22 50.09
C ASN A 151 -0.08 5.17 51.24
N GLY A 152 -1.08 5.93 51.67
CA GLY A 152 -1.03 6.69 52.90
C GLY A 152 -1.12 5.77 54.11
N GLY A 153 0.01 5.25 54.58
CA GLY A 153 0.12 4.58 55.85
C GLY A 153 0.31 5.60 56.97
N GLY A 154 -0.77 6.00 57.62
CA GLY A 154 -0.72 6.70 58.88
C GLY A 154 -0.26 5.71 59.99
N GLY A 155 0.93 5.95 60.52
CA GLY A 155 1.43 5.30 61.75
C GLY A 155 1.61 6.37 62.82
N GLY A 156 0.61 6.53 63.63
CA GLY A 156 0.76 7.29 64.87
C GLY A 156 1.56 6.43 65.87
N ILE A 157 2.54 7.03 66.50
CA ILE A 157 3.15 6.55 67.74
C ILE A 157 3.09 7.66 68.73
N SER A 158 2.27 7.37 69.74
CA SER A 158 2.25 8.02 71.05
C SER A 158 3.31 7.34 71.88
N THR A 159 4.11 8.06 72.65
CA THR A 159 4.72 7.64 73.88
C THR A 159 5.24 8.83 74.64
N ASP A 160 4.86 8.89 75.80
CA ASP A 160 5.43 9.22 77.10
C ASP A 160 6.71 10.06 77.16
#